data_90ff69e5b25d035a69e2305034cdb077
#
_entry.id   90ff69e5b25d035a69e2305034cdb077
#
_cell.length_a   1.000
_cell.length_b   1.000
_cell.length_c   1.000
_cell.angle_alpha   90.00
_cell.angle_beta   90.00
_cell.angle_gamma   90.00
#
_symmetry.space_group_name_H-M   'P 1'
#
loop_
_entity.id
_entity.type
_entity.pdbx_description
1 polymer ?
#
loop_
_entity_poly.entity_id
_entity_poly.type
_entity_poly.pdbx_seq_one_letter_code
_entity_poly.pdbx_strand_id
1 'polypeptide(L)'
;MQAITVLNPDELGQDPAVGMDLALALGVRHLEIRTAYGSNALVLDDEQVRRVRQLADERGLRVAALASPLWKWCSPEATPGRVDSFGFPTQVHAGDRERWVERAITVAGLLGTERVRVFSHLSVGEQTESLRDDPLLPYALKAAERAGVQLLLENEPVCTIAEPASLLDVLQAHPGLGLWLDLGNLFEVGQGTVEAVEALAPYTEYVHIKDYRPRDDGMKDFVAAGTGAVPYRELLPALHRARPGLPYALETHVRATPGEALTLGAEFLRATVPGGLA
;
A
#
# COMPACT_ATOMS: atom_id res chain seq x y z
N MET A 1 14.04 -14.62 7.54
CA MET A 1 13.74 -14.44 6.09
C MET A 1 14.47 -13.20 5.61
N GLN A 2 14.92 -13.20 4.36
CA GLN A 2 15.53 -12.03 3.74
C GLN A 2 14.41 -11.04 3.36
N ALA A 3 14.66 -9.74 3.54
CA ALA A 3 13.74 -8.71 3.08
C ALA A 3 13.68 -8.70 1.54
N ILE A 4 12.56 -8.29 0.97
CA ILE A 4 12.36 -8.26 -0.48
C ILE A 4 12.01 -6.85 -0.94
N THR A 5 12.48 -6.49 -2.15
CA THR A 5 12.00 -5.29 -2.85
C THR A 5 10.76 -5.65 -3.66
N VAL A 6 9.77 -4.77 -3.62
CA VAL A 6 8.54 -4.87 -4.42
C VAL A 6 8.43 -3.63 -5.30
N LEU A 7 7.96 -3.81 -6.52
CA LEU A 7 7.75 -2.72 -7.46
C LEU A 7 6.28 -2.67 -7.89
N ASN A 8 5.73 -1.47 -7.96
CA ASN A 8 4.39 -1.24 -8.50
C ASN A 8 4.51 -0.90 -10.00
N PRO A 9 4.01 -1.78 -10.91
CA PRO A 9 4.15 -1.56 -12.35
C PRO A 9 3.45 -0.31 -12.88
N ASP A 10 2.37 0.14 -12.24
CA ASP A 10 1.56 1.27 -12.69
C ASP A 10 2.25 2.64 -12.51
N GLU A 11 3.34 2.69 -11.75
CA GLU A 11 4.21 3.88 -11.68
C GLU A 11 4.78 4.27 -13.05
N LEU A 12 4.92 3.29 -13.97
CA LEU A 12 5.41 3.54 -15.33
C LEU A 12 4.31 3.71 -16.39
N GLY A 13 3.05 3.63 -15.99
CA GLY A 13 1.92 3.86 -16.88
C GLY A 13 0.89 2.73 -16.90
N GLN A 14 0.03 2.76 -17.91
CA GLN A 14 -1.15 1.90 -17.95
C GLN A 14 -0.89 0.45 -18.34
N ASP A 15 0.18 0.19 -19.13
CA ASP A 15 0.57 -1.16 -19.52
C ASP A 15 1.44 -1.80 -18.43
N PRO A 16 0.94 -2.81 -17.70
CA PRO A 16 1.68 -3.43 -16.62
C PRO A 16 2.97 -4.11 -17.10
N ALA A 17 3.06 -4.52 -18.37
CA ALA A 17 4.26 -5.17 -18.91
C ALA A 17 5.49 -4.25 -18.85
N VAL A 18 5.32 -2.94 -19.06
CA VAL A 18 6.43 -1.96 -19.01
C VAL A 18 7.07 -1.92 -17.62
N GLY A 19 6.25 -1.84 -16.56
CA GLY A 19 6.75 -1.86 -15.19
C GLY A 19 7.32 -3.21 -14.77
N MET A 20 6.76 -4.30 -15.27
CA MET A 20 7.29 -5.66 -15.05
C MET A 20 8.66 -5.86 -15.69
N ASP A 21 8.88 -5.33 -16.90
CA ASP A 21 10.17 -5.39 -17.57
C ASP A 21 11.24 -4.55 -16.82
N LEU A 22 10.87 -3.39 -16.27
CA LEU A 22 11.76 -2.63 -15.39
C LEU A 22 12.08 -3.42 -14.11
N ALA A 23 11.09 -4.06 -13.48
CA ALA A 23 11.33 -4.90 -12.30
C ALA A 23 12.40 -5.95 -12.57
N LEU A 24 12.31 -6.65 -13.71
CA LEU A 24 13.33 -7.62 -14.15
C LEU A 24 14.70 -6.98 -14.33
N ALA A 25 14.77 -5.84 -15.01
CA ALA A 25 16.03 -5.12 -15.24
C ALA A 25 16.71 -4.71 -13.93
N LEU A 26 15.92 -4.39 -12.91
CA LEU A 26 16.39 -4.07 -11.56
C LEU A 26 16.67 -5.30 -10.69
N GLY A 27 16.41 -6.51 -11.16
CA GLY A 27 16.52 -7.74 -10.36
C GLY A 27 15.42 -7.91 -9.31
N VAL A 28 14.35 -7.09 -9.36
CA VAL A 28 13.18 -7.22 -8.49
C VAL A 28 12.29 -8.34 -9.00
N ARG A 29 11.83 -9.21 -8.10
CA ARG A 29 11.01 -10.39 -8.43
C ARG A 29 9.58 -10.33 -7.92
N HIS A 30 9.24 -9.27 -7.20
CA HIS A 30 7.94 -9.12 -6.55
C HIS A 30 7.25 -7.85 -7.01
N LEU A 31 5.94 -7.96 -7.25
CA LEU A 31 5.09 -6.88 -7.74
C LEU A 31 4.00 -6.56 -6.72
N GLU A 32 3.63 -5.32 -6.67
CA GLU A 32 2.38 -4.85 -6.08
C GLU A 32 1.44 -4.46 -7.22
N ILE A 33 0.18 -4.89 -7.17
CA ILE A 33 -0.82 -4.53 -8.18
C ILE A 33 -1.84 -3.59 -7.57
N ARG A 34 -1.93 -2.37 -8.14
CA ARG A 34 -2.90 -1.33 -7.81
C ARG A 34 -3.82 -1.05 -8.98
N THR A 35 -3.23 -0.70 -10.11
CA THR A 35 -3.95 -0.48 -11.38
C THR A 35 -3.29 -1.26 -12.53
N ALA A 36 -4.07 -1.55 -13.56
CA ALA A 36 -3.57 -2.03 -14.84
C ALA A 36 -4.54 -1.58 -15.94
N TYR A 37 -4.03 -1.39 -17.15
CA TYR A 37 -4.84 -0.96 -18.31
C TYR A 37 -5.62 0.34 -18.05
N GLY A 38 -5.09 1.23 -17.21
CA GLY A 38 -5.70 2.52 -16.85
C GLY A 38 -6.85 2.44 -15.85
N SER A 39 -7.08 1.28 -15.22
CA SER A 39 -8.17 1.06 -14.27
C SER A 39 -7.68 0.42 -12.97
N ASN A 40 -8.37 0.73 -11.87
CA ASN A 40 -8.11 0.04 -10.60
C ASN A 40 -8.36 -1.46 -10.74
N ALA A 41 -7.52 -2.28 -10.10
CA ALA A 41 -7.60 -3.74 -10.20
C ALA A 41 -8.97 -4.30 -9.77
N LEU A 42 -9.69 -3.64 -8.88
CA LEU A 42 -11.01 -4.09 -8.43
C LEU A 42 -12.12 -3.89 -9.49
N VAL A 43 -11.95 -2.96 -10.44
CA VAL A 43 -12.94 -2.70 -11.48
C VAL A 43 -12.60 -3.38 -12.81
N LEU A 44 -11.43 -4.01 -12.92
CA LEU A 44 -11.11 -4.88 -14.05
C LEU A 44 -12.01 -6.11 -14.04
N ASP A 45 -12.30 -6.67 -15.22
CA ASP A 45 -12.91 -8.00 -15.29
C ASP A 45 -11.93 -9.12 -14.95
N ASP A 46 -12.44 -10.32 -14.74
CA ASP A 46 -11.63 -11.47 -14.33
C ASP A 46 -10.60 -11.90 -15.38
N GLU A 47 -10.87 -11.69 -16.66
CA GLU A 47 -9.97 -12.01 -17.76
C GLU A 47 -8.77 -11.05 -17.75
N GLN A 48 -9.04 -9.76 -17.59
CA GLN A 48 -8.00 -8.74 -17.45
C GLN A 48 -7.11 -9.00 -16.23
N VAL A 49 -7.70 -9.35 -15.08
CA VAL A 49 -6.92 -9.69 -13.87
C VAL A 49 -6.06 -10.93 -14.11
N ARG A 50 -6.60 -12.00 -14.70
CA ARG A 50 -5.82 -13.19 -15.06
C ARG A 50 -4.72 -12.87 -16.06
N ARG A 51 -4.94 -11.94 -17.00
CA ARG A 51 -3.91 -11.50 -17.93
C ARG A 51 -2.75 -10.79 -17.23
N VAL A 52 -3.02 -9.95 -16.21
CA VAL A 52 -1.97 -9.36 -15.37
C VAL A 52 -1.14 -10.45 -14.69
N ARG A 53 -1.80 -11.44 -14.10
CA ARG A 53 -1.13 -12.59 -13.47
C ARG A 53 -0.29 -13.36 -14.47
N GLN A 54 -0.83 -13.68 -15.64
CA GLN A 54 -0.12 -14.39 -16.70
C GLN A 54 1.14 -13.64 -17.16
N LEU A 55 1.06 -12.30 -17.34
CA LEU A 55 2.21 -11.47 -17.69
C LEU A 55 3.33 -11.54 -16.65
N ALA A 56 2.96 -11.58 -15.36
CA ALA A 56 3.91 -11.76 -14.27
C ALA A 56 4.55 -13.17 -14.31
N ASP A 57 3.75 -14.22 -14.48
CA ASP A 57 4.21 -15.61 -14.52
C ASP A 57 5.14 -15.87 -15.71
N GLU A 58 4.83 -15.33 -16.91
CA GLU A 58 5.66 -15.39 -18.12
C GLU A 58 7.06 -14.78 -17.89
N ARG A 59 7.19 -13.88 -16.93
CA ARG A 59 8.43 -13.19 -16.54
C ARG A 59 9.10 -13.76 -15.29
N GLY A 60 8.53 -14.79 -14.68
CA GLY A 60 9.00 -15.35 -13.41
C GLY A 60 8.87 -14.37 -12.24
N LEU A 61 7.91 -13.44 -12.31
CA LEU A 61 7.58 -12.48 -11.25
C LEU A 61 6.44 -13.01 -10.38
N ARG A 62 6.36 -12.54 -9.15
CA ARG A 62 5.31 -12.91 -8.19
C ARG A 62 4.54 -11.67 -7.75
N VAL A 63 3.23 -11.77 -7.63
CA VAL A 63 2.43 -10.70 -7.03
C VAL A 63 2.50 -10.85 -5.50
N ALA A 64 3.12 -9.88 -4.85
CA ALA A 64 3.31 -9.85 -3.39
C ALA A 64 2.08 -9.31 -2.67
N ALA A 65 1.36 -8.38 -3.29
CA ALA A 65 0.20 -7.74 -2.69
C ALA A 65 -0.75 -7.12 -3.73
N LEU A 66 -2.03 -7.00 -3.35
CA LEU A 66 -3.05 -6.19 -4.01
C LEU A 66 -3.23 -4.88 -3.22
N ALA A 67 -2.83 -3.75 -3.81
CA ALA A 67 -3.04 -2.43 -3.23
C ALA A 67 -4.47 -1.95 -3.51
N SER A 68 -5.43 -2.56 -2.84
CA SER A 68 -6.85 -2.24 -3.00
C SER A 68 -7.22 -0.90 -2.38
N PRO A 69 -8.29 -0.21 -2.84
CA PRO A 69 -8.80 1.02 -2.28
C PRO A 69 -9.91 0.79 -1.23
N LEU A 70 -10.09 -0.43 -0.73
CA LEU A 70 -11.12 -0.74 0.26
C LEU A 70 -11.04 0.21 1.45
N TRP A 71 -12.18 0.73 1.88
CA TRP A 71 -12.32 1.77 2.92
C TRP A 71 -11.70 3.14 2.59
N LYS A 72 -11.10 3.36 1.40
CA LYS A 72 -10.75 4.73 0.95
C LYS A 72 -11.98 5.40 0.34
N TRP A 73 -13.07 5.40 1.09
CA TRP A 73 -14.37 5.93 0.70
C TRP A 73 -15.07 6.65 1.85
N CYS A 74 -16.11 7.38 1.52
CA CYS A 74 -17.07 7.98 2.44
C CYS A 74 -18.51 7.65 2.01
N SER A 75 -19.50 8.11 2.78
CA SER A 75 -20.90 7.99 2.39
C SER A 75 -21.19 8.84 1.15
N PRO A 76 -22.25 8.50 0.35
CA PRO A 76 -22.62 9.27 -0.85
C PRO A 76 -22.99 10.72 -0.57
N GLU A 77 -23.42 11.03 0.66
CA GLU A 77 -23.83 12.38 1.08
C GLU A 77 -22.63 13.26 1.43
N ALA A 78 -21.47 12.65 1.72
CA ALA A 78 -20.25 13.37 2.04
C ALA A 78 -19.55 13.86 0.77
N THR A 79 -18.86 14.99 0.87
CA THR A 79 -18.06 15.53 -0.25
C THR A 79 -16.59 15.38 0.11
N PRO A 80 -15.90 14.36 -0.43
CA PRO A 80 -14.47 14.19 -0.19
C PRO A 80 -13.70 15.33 -0.86
N GLY A 81 -12.58 15.70 -0.24
CA GLY A 81 -11.59 16.57 -0.84
C GLY A 81 -10.95 15.92 -2.09
N ARG A 82 -9.86 16.51 -2.57
CA ARG A 82 -9.09 15.92 -3.66
C ARG A 82 -8.33 14.70 -3.13
N VAL A 83 -8.74 13.51 -3.55
CA VAL A 83 -8.15 12.22 -3.16
C VAL A 83 -7.71 11.49 -4.42
N ASP A 84 -6.52 10.92 -4.41
CA ASP A 84 -6.13 9.96 -5.45
C ASP A 84 -6.80 8.61 -5.14
N SER A 85 -7.77 8.27 -5.97
CA SER A 85 -8.55 7.02 -5.85
C SER A 85 -8.14 5.98 -6.89
N PHE A 86 -7.20 6.33 -7.77
CA PHE A 86 -6.76 5.44 -8.85
C PHE A 86 -7.91 4.85 -9.66
N GLY A 87 -8.92 5.69 -9.97
CA GLY A 87 -10.10 5.31 -10.76
C GLY A 87 -11.16 4.49 -10.00
N PHE A 88 -11.05 4.38 -8.69
CA PHE A 88 -12.07 3.74 -7.86
C PHE A 88 -13.03 4.80 -7.25
N PRO A 89 -14.33 4.51 -7.06
CA PRO A 89 -15.26 5.46 -6.47
C PRO A 89 -14.90 5.77 -5.01
N THR A 90 -14.87 7.07 -4.68
CA THR A 90 -14.63 7.56 -3.31
C THR A 90 -15.91 7.72 -2.50
N GLN A 91 -17.07 7.62 -3.13
CA GLN A 91 -18.39 7.59 -2.49
C GLN A 91 -19.01 6.23 -2.75
N VAL A 92 -19.23 5.44 -1.68
CA VAL A 92 -19.74 4.07 -1.80
C VAL A 92 -20.91 3.87 -0.84
N HIS A 93 -22.07 3.49 -1.40
CA HIS A 93 -23.25 3.14 -0.61
C HIS A 93 -22.96 1.97 0.32
N ALA A 94 -23.48 2.02 1.55
CA ALA A 94 -23.28 0.96 2.53
C ALA A 94 -23.65 -0.44 2.01
N GLY A 95 -24.73 -0.54 1.21
CA GLY A 95 -25.17 -1.80 0.60
C GLY A 95 -24.24 -2.39 -0.48
N ASP A 96 -23.29 -1.60 -0.99
CA ASP A 96 -22.32 -2.05 -2.00
C ASP A 96 -20.96 -2.43 -1.40
N ARG A 97 -20.69 -2.06 -0.14
CA ARG A 97 -19.37 -2.21 0.49
C ARG A 97 -18.95 -3.69 0.64
N GLU A 98 -19.90 -4.55 1.03
CA GLU A 98 -19.65 -6.00 1.16
C GLU A 98 -19.22 -6.62 -0.17
N ARG A 99 -19.90 -6.27 -1.27
CA ARG A 99 -19.54 -6.72 -2.62
C ARG A 99 -18.12 -6.32 -3.01
N TRP A 100 -17.65 -5.13 -2.61
CA TRP A 100 -16.27 -4.71 -2.88
C TRP A 100 -15.25 -5.48 -2.07
N VAL A 101 -15.57 -5.86 -0.82
CA VAL A 101 -14.71 -6.75 -0.01
C VAL A 101 -14.59 -8.12 -0.70
N GLU A 102 -15.70 -8.72 -1.11
CA GLU A 102 -15.68 -10.00 -1.82
C GLU A 102 -14.93 -9.91 -3.15
N ARG A 103 -15.10 -8.78 -3.87
CA ARG A 103 -14.36 -8.52 -5.11
C ARG A 103 -12.84 -8.47 -4.86
N ALA A 104 -12.39 -7.79 -3.83
CA ALA A 104 -10.96 -7.70 -3.51
C ALA A 104 -10.37 -9.08 -3.17
N ILE A 105 -11.07 -9.90 -2.42
CA ILE A 105 -10.67 -11.28 -2.11
C ILE A 105 -10.59 -12.12 -3.40
N THR A 106 -11.58 -11.99 -4.28
CA THR A 106 -11.57 -12.67 -5.59
C THR A 106 -10.38 -12.24 -6.44
N VAL A 107 -10.12 -10.94 -6.55
CA VAL A 107 -8.97 -10.39 -7.30
C VAL A 107 -7.64 -10.86 -6.71
N ALA A 108 -7.50 -10.89 -5.39
CA ALA A 108 -6.32 -11.42 -4.73
C ALA A 108 -6.07 -12.89 -5.10
N GLY A 109 -7.12 -13.71 -5.10
CA GLY A 109 -7.06 -15.11 -5.53
C GLY A 109 -6.65 -15.25 -7.01
N LEU A 110 -7.21 -14.45 -7.90
CA LEU A 110 -6.86 -14.44 -9.32
C LEU A 110 -5.41 -14.00 -9.57
N LEU A 111 -4.92 -13.03 -8.81
CA LEU A 111 -3.52 -12.58 -8.83
C LEU A 111 -2.57 -13.57 -8.14
N GLY A 112 -3.08 -14.45 -7.28
CA GLY A 112 -2.29 -15.40 -6.50
C GLY A 112 -1.51 -14.71 -5.38
N THR A 113 -2.08 -13.70 -4.74
CA THR A 113 -1.50 -13.02 -3.59
C THR A 113 -2.33 -13.23 -2.33
N GLU A 114 -1.64 -13.23 -1.18
CA GLU A 114 -2.25 -13.41 0.14
C GLU A 114 -2.40 -12.10 0.92
N ARG A 115 -2.02 -10.95 0.32
CA ARG A 115 -2.05 -9.64 0.98
C ARG A 115 -2.94 -8.67 0.24
N VAL A 116 -3.89 -8.05 0.96
CA VAL A 116 -4.80 -7.04 0.44
C VAL A 116 -4.77 -5.82 1.34
N ARG A 117 -4.43 -4.66 0.75
CA ARG A 117 -4.48 -3.39 1.46
C ARG A 117 -5.91 -2.96 1.72
N VAL A 118 -6.13 -2.35 2.90
CA VAL A 118 -7.36 -1.62 3.26
C VAL A 118 -7.00 -0.26 3.88
N PHE A 119 -7.97 0.66 3.91
CA PHE A 119 -7.84 1.97 4.55
C PHE A 119 -8.84 2.12 5.72
N SER A 120 -9.07 3.34 6.20
CA SER A 120 -9.87 3.61 7.39
C SER A 120 -10.93 4.69 7.18
N HIS A 121 -11.63 4.67 6.06
CA HIS A 121 -12.54 5.72 5.60
C HIS A 121 -11.87 7.08 5.37
N LEU A 122 -12.40 7.83 4.40
CA LEU A 122 -11.95 9.19 4.16
C LEU A 122 -12.39 10.11 5.31
N SER A 123 -11.50 10.99 5.74
CA SER A 123 -11.82 12.03 6.70
C SER A 123 -12.60 13.15 6.00
N VAL A 124 -13.90 13.29 6.27
CA VAL A 124 -14.80 14.23 5.57
C VAL A 124 -15.64 15.00 6.59
N GLY A 125 -15.22 16.22 6.89
CA GLY A 125 -15.94 17.10 7.83
C GLY A 125 -16.11 16.48 9.22
N GLU A 126 -17.30 16.64 9.81
CA GLU A 126 -17.65 16.08 11.14
C GLU A 126 -18.20 14.64 11.05
N GLN A 127 -18.46 14.12 9.86
CA GLN A 127 -18.98 12.76 9.63
C GLN A 127 -17.83 11.78 9.42
N THR A 128 -17.17 11.41 10.49
CA THR A 128 -16.11 10.40 10.46
C THR A 128 -16.67 9.02 10.77
N GLU A 129 -16.64 8.13 9.79
CA GLU A 129 -16.90 6.71 10.05
C GLU A 129 -15.68 6.12 10.75
N SER A 130 -15.88 5.36 11.83
CA SER A 130 -14.79 4.68 12.55
C SER A 130 -14.58 3.28 11.96
N LEU A 131 -13.38 2.98 11.47
CA LEU A 131 -13.05 1.62 11.04
C LEU A 131 -13.12 0.63 12.20
N ARG A 132 -12.74 1.06 13.40
CA ARG A 132 -12.74 0.22 14.59
C ARG A 132 -14.10 -0.37 14.89
N ASP A 133 -15.15 0.43 14.70
CA ASP A 133 -16.53 0.07 15.03
C ASP A 133 -17.35 -0.29 13.79
N ASP A 134 -16.73 -0.35 12.61
CA ASP A 134 -17.38 -0.70 11.35
C ASP A 134 -17.77 -2.19 11.35
N PRO A 135 -19.09 -2.53 11.31
CA PRO A 135 -19.54 -3.93 11.30
C PRO A 135 -19.06 -4.72 10.07
N LEU A 136 -18.65 -4.04 9.01
CA LEU A 136 -18.08 -4.67 7.81
C LEU A 136 -16.69 -5.26 8.07
N LEU A 137 -15.88 -4.67 8.98
CA LEU A 137 -14.52 -5.12 9.21
C LEU A 137 -14.45 -6.56 9.76
N PRO A 138 -15.21 -6.96 10.81
CA PRO A 138 -15.22 -8.35 11.26
C PRO A 138 -15.70 -9.35 10.19
N TYR A 139 -16.65 -8.94 9.34
CA TYR A 139 -17.09 -9.75 8.20
C TYR A 139 -15.95 -9.96 7.20
N ALA A 140 -15.27 -8.86 6.81
CA ALA A 140 -14.17 -8.87 5.86
C ALA A 140 -12.99 -9.72 6.35
N LEU A 141 -12.61 -9.60 7.63
CA LEU A 141 -11.54 -10.40 8.24
C LEU A 141 -11.86 -11.90 8.15
N LYS A 142 -13.09 -12.31 8.50
CA LYS A 142 -13.52 -13.72 8.38
C LYS A 142 -13.55 -14.21 6.93
N ALA A 143 -14.00 -13.38 5.99
CA ALA A 143 -14.02 -13.74 4.58
C ALA A 143 -12.59 -13.90 4.01
N ALA A 144 -11.69 -12.99 4.36
CA ALA A 144 -10.28 -13.03 3.98
C ALA A 144 -9.56 -14.26 4.57
N GLU A 145 -9.76 -14.55 5.86
CA GLU A 145 -9.20 -15.72 6.52
C GLU A 145 -9.59 -17.02 5.82
N ARG A 146 -10.89 -17.18 5.48
CA ARG A 146 -11.38 -18.36 4.74
C ARG A 146 -10.74 -18.52 3.35
N ALA A 147 -10.33 -17.42 2.75
CA ALA A 147 -9.67 -17.40 1.44
C ALA A 147 -8.13 -17.47 1.52
N GLY A 148 -7.56 -17.53 2.73
CA GLY A 148 -6.11 -17.49 2.94
C GLY A 148 -5.50 -16.13 2.62
N VAL A 149 -6.28 -15.05 2.75
CA VAL A 149 -5.87 -13.68 2.50
C VAL A 149 -5.78 -12.92 3.82
N GLN A 150 -4.75 -12.09 3.98
CA GLN A 150 -4.60 -11.15 5.09
C GLN A 150 -4.95 -9.74 4.65
N LEU A 151 -5.81 -9.06 5.40
CA LEU A 151 -6.09 -7.63 5.23
C LEU A 151 -5.05 -6.81 5.99
N LEU A 152 -4.51 -5.77 5.34
CA LEU A 152 -3.48 -4.90 5.90
C LEU A 152 -3.94 -3.45 5.86
N LEU A 153 -4.06 -2.81 7.03
CA LEU A 153 -4.46 -1.41 7.16
C LEU A 153 -3.29 -0.48 6.84
N GLU A 154 -3.46 0.43 5.87
CA GLU A 154 -2.49 1.47 5.57
C GLU A 154 -2.77 2.74 6.37
N ASN A 155 -1.70 3.34 6.93
CA ASN A 155 -1.72 4.65 7.57
C ASN A 155 -1.74 5.76 6.51
N GLU A 156 -2.93 6.21 6.12
CA GLU A 156 -3.13 7.20 5.05
C GLU A 156 -3.64 8.53 5.63
N PRO A 157 -2.92 9.67 5.49
CA PRO A 157 -3.27 10.96 6.11
C PRO A 157 -4.63 11.53 5.71
N VAL A 158 -5.15 11.20 4.52
CA VAL A 158 -6.51 11.64 4.10
C VAL A 158 -7.62 10.75 4.66
N CYS A 159 -7.26 9.67 5.37
CA CYS A 159 -8.18 8.77 6.05
C CYS A 159 -8.24 9.07 7.56
N THR A 160 -9.17 8.43 8.25
CA THR A 160 -9.44 8.68 9.67
C THR A 160 -8.36 8.16 10.62
N ILE A 161 -7.52 7.21 10.15
CA ILE A 161 -6.47 6.57 10.95
C ILE A 161 -5.13 6.71 10.21
N ALA A 162 -4.25 7.56 10.73
CA ALA A 162 -2.92 7.78 10.18
C ALA A 162 -1.82 7.75 11.25
N GLU A 163 -2.16 8.07 12.49
CA GLU A 163 -1.20 8.19 13.59
C GLU A 163 -1.00 6.86 14.35
N PRO A 164 0.20 6.63 14.96
CA PRO A 164 0.52 5.38 15.65
C PRO A 164 -0.50 4.98 16.72
N ALA A 165 -1.00 5.93 17.52
CA ALA A 165 -1.93 5.62 18.60
C ALA A 165 -3.26 5.06 18.08
N SER A 166 -3.83 5.66 17.03
CA SER A 166 -5.08 5.19 16.42
C SER A 166 -4.89 3.88 15.63
N LEU A 167 -3.73 3.69 15.01
CA LEU A 167 -3.38 2.42 14.37
C LEU A 167 -3.33 1.29 15.40
N LEU A 168 -2.60 1.48 16.50
CA LEU A 168 -2.47 0.47 17.56
C LEU A 168 -3.82 0.12 18.18
N ASP A 169 -4.69 1.12 18.40
CA ASP A 169 -6.03 0.90 18.95
C ASP A 169 -6.86 -0.04 18.07
N VAL A 170 -6.86 0.17 16.75
CA VAL A 170 -7.60 -0.69 15.80
C VAL A 170 -6.97 -2.07 15.65
N LEU A 171 -5.64 -2.14 15.51
CA LEU A 171 -4.92 -3.41 15.33
C LEU A 171 -5.04 -4.31 16.55
N GLN A 172 -5.07 -3.74 17.77
CA GLN A 172 -5.29 -4.47 19.01
C GLN A 172 -6.74 -4.94 19.16
N ALA A 173 -7.71 -4.14 18.71
CA ALA A 173 -9.13 -4.50 18.76
C ALA A 173 -9.50 -5.58 17.74
N HIS A 174 -8.77 -5.73 16.65
CA HIS A 174 -9.05 -6.65 15.56
C HIS A 174 -7.89 -7.60 15.26
N PRO A 175 -7.68 -8.66 16.05
CA PRO A 175 -6.69 -9.70 15.76
C PRO A 175 -6.93 -10.30 14.36
N GLY A 176 -5.87 -10.40 13.56
CA GLY A 176 -5.93 -10.83 12.16
C GLY A 176 -5.84 -9.68 11.14
N LEU A 177 -6.12 -8.43 11.55
CA LEU A 177 -5.75 -7.25 10.76
C LEU A 177 -4.25 -6.97 10.94
N GLY A 178 -3.50 -6.89 9.84
CA GLY A 178 -2.10 -6.48 9.86
C GLY A 178 -1.93 -5.00 9.50
N LEU A 179 -0.70 -4.52 9.55
CA LEU A 179 -0.35 -3.16 9.17
C LEU A 179 0.41 -3.14 7.84
N TRP A 180 -0.05 -2.28 6.94
CA TRP A 180 0.65 -1.82 5.77
C TRP A 180 1.25 -0.45 6.10
N LEU A 181 2.52 -0.46 6.55
CA LEU A 181 3.17 0.74 7.07
C LEU A 181 3.74 1.57 5.92
N ASP A 182 3.16 2.74 5.67
CA ASP A 182 3.76 3.75 4.80
C ASP A 182 4.59 4.73 5.64
N LEU A 183 5.91 4.67 5.47
CA LEU A 183 6.86 5.51 6.22
C LEU A 183 6.82 6.98 5.79
N GLY A 184 6.47 7.26 4.53
CA GLY A 184 6.28 8.62 4.04
C GLY A 184 5.03 9.27 4.64
N ASN A 185 3.92 8.51 4.76
CA ASN A 185 2.70 8.95 5.43
C ASN A 185 2.92 9.16 6.93
N LEU A 186 3.69 8.26 7.57
CA LEU A 186 4.04 8.40 8.98
C LEU A 186 4.84 9.69 9.23
N PHE A 187 5.78 10.01 8.34
CA PHE A 187 6.54 11.26 8.38
C PHE A 187 5.64 12.48 8.14
N GLU A 188 4.65 12.38 7.24
CA GLU A 188 3.71 13.47 6.95
C GLU A 188 2.89 13.92 8.16
N VAL A 189 2.48 12.98 9.01
CA VAL A 189 1.74 13.28 10.25
C VAL A 189 2.68 13.61 11.42
N GLY A 190 3.97 13.87 11.15
CA GLY A 190 4.95 14.24 12.16
C GLY A 190 5.42 13.09 13.08
N GLN A 191 5.10 11.85 12.71
CA GLN A 191 5.38 10.65 13.50
C GLN A 191 6.48 9.76 12.87
N GLY A 192 7.27 10.30 11.93
CA GLY A 192 8.37 9.60 11.28
C GLY A 192 9.58 9.40 12.20
N THR A 193 9.39 8.72 13.33
CA THR A 193 10.43 8.50 14.35
C THR A 193 10.73 7.01 14.55
N VAL A 194 11.90 6.71 15.09
CA VAL A 194 12.30 5.33 15.41
C VAL A 194 11.35 4.70 16.42
N GLU A 195 10.95 5.46 17.44
CA GLU A 195 10.04 4.99 18.49
C GLU A 195 8.69 4.58 17.91
N ALA A 196 8.12 5.37 16.99
CA ALA A 196 6.85 5.05 16.33
C ALA A 196 6.98 3.78 15.46
N VAL A 197 8.07 3.67 14.71
CA VAL A 197 8.34 2.49 13.88
C VAL A 197 8.52 1.24 14.72
N GLU A 198 9.27 1.29 15.83
CA GLU A 198 9.46 0.16 16.73
C GLU A 198 8.14 -0.26 17.41
N ALA A 199 7.28 0.69 17.78
CA ALA A 199 5.95 0.39 18.35
C ALA A 199 5.02 -0.30 17.34
N LEU A 200 5.08 0.09 16.06
CA LEU A 200 4.25 -0.46 14.97
C LEU A 200 4.81 -1.76 14.37
N ALA A 201 6.10 -2.02 14.52
CA ALA A 201 6.78 -3.16 13.91
C ALA A 201 6.12 -4.53 14.20
N PRO A 202 5.61 -4.84 15.41
CA PRO A 202 4.95 -6.12 15.68
C PRO A 202 3.74 -6.42 14.79
N TYR A 203 3.07 -5.39 14.29
CA TYR A 203 1.88 -5.49 13.45
C TYR A 203 2.19 -5.32 11.96
N THR A 204 3.40 -4.85 11.62
CA THR A 204 3.79 -4.53 10.24
C THR A 204 4.03 -5.82 9.44
N GLU A 205 3.34 -5.96 8.31
CA GLU A 205 3.45 -7.09 7.38
C GLU A 205 3.88 -6.65 5.97
N TYR A 206 3.82 -5.35 5.69
CA TYR A 206 4.16 -4.75 4.40
C TYR A 206 4.54 -3.28 4.58
N VAL A 207 5.47 -2.78 3.75
CA VAL A 207 6.00 -1.41 3.89
C VAL A 207 5.95 -0.68 2.56
N HIS A 208 5.37 0.52 2.54
CA HIS A 208 5.50 1.47 1.45
C HIS A 208 6.66 2.43 1.67
N ILE A 209 7.35 2.69 0.59
CA ILE A 209 8.50 3.60 0.52
C ILE A 209 8.22 4.66 -0.53
N LYS A 210 7.91 5.86 -0.08
CA LYS A 210 7.79 7.07 -0.91
C LYS A 210 8.50 8.23 -0.23
N ASP A 211 9.17 9.07 -1.01
CA ASP A 211 9.94 10.18 -0.48
C ASP A 211 9.57 11.50 -1.16
N TYR A 212 9.66 12.56 -0.42
CA TYR A 212 9.29 13.89 -0.91
C TYR A 212 10.02 14.98 -0.13
N ARG A 213 10.02 16.19 -0.69
CA ARG A 213 10.41 17.41 -0.02
C ARG A 213 9.16 18.24 0.25
N PRO A 214 8.88 18.57 1.54
CA PRO A 214 7.79 19.49 1.87
C PRO A 214 8.03 20.87 1.21
N ARG A 215 6.97 21.50 0.74
CA ARG A 215 7.01 22.86 0.18
C ARG A 215 6.33 23.82 1.15
N ASP A 216 6.69 25.10 1.05
CA ASP A 216 6.12 26.18 1.87
C ASP A 216 4.60 26.36 1.67
N ASP A 217 4.07 25.94 0.51
CA ASP A 217 2.65 25.99 0.17
C ASP A 217 1.85 24.74 0.66
N GLY A 218 2.49 23.87 1.44
CA GLY A 218 1.90 22.62 1.96
C GLY A 218 1.84 21.49 0.95
N MET A 219 2.33 21.70 -0.28
CA MET A 219 2.44 20.64 -1.28
C MET A 219 3.71 19.81 -1.07
N LYS A 220 3.83 18.71 -1.81
CA LYS A 220 4.95 17.78 -1.78
C LYS A 220 5.60 17.70 -3.16
N ASP A 221 6.91 17.82 -3.21
CA ASP A 221 7.69 17.46 -4.38
C ASP A 221 8.19 16.03 -4.20
N PHE A 222 7.51 15.07 -4.84
CA PHE A 222 7.92 13.67 -4.79
C PHE A 222 9.25 13.46 -5.50
N VAL A 223 10.13 12.69 -4.85
CA VAL A 223 11.49 12.41 -5.32
C VAL A 223 11.83 10.92 -5.10
N ALA A 224 12.92 10.46 -5.68
CA ALA A 224 13.40 9.10 -5.45
C ALA A 224 13.67 8.85 -3.96
N ALA A 225 13.34 7.66 -3.48
CA ALA A 225 13.55 7.26 -2.08
C ALA A 225 15.01 7.48 -1.64
N GLY A 226 15.19 8.07 -0.47
CA GLY A 226 16.48 8.44 0.10
C GLY A 226 17.06 9.76 -0.39
N THR A 227 16.34 10.52 -1.23
CA THR A 227 16.75 11.86 -1.70
C THR A 227 15.84 13.00 -1.22
N GLY A 228 14.77 12.67 -0.51
CA GLY A 228 13.82 13.59 0.09
C GLY A 228 14.11 13.91 1.54
N ALA A 229 13.03 14.14 2.30
CA ALA A 229 13.09 14.54 3.69
C ALA A 229 12.77 13.40 4.68
N VAL A 230 12.23 12.26 4.22
CA VAL A 230 11.90 11.13 5.10
C VAL A 230 13.18 10.52 5.66
N PRO A 231 13.33 10.35 6.99
CA PRO A 231 14.60 9.92 7.62
C PRO A 231 14.82 8.40 7.49
N TYR A 232 14.76 7.88 6.28
CA TYR A 232 14.88 6.45 5.98
C TYR A 232 16.14 5.78 6.52
N ARG A 233 17.27 6.52 6.59
CA ARG A 233 18.54 5.97 7.08
C ARG A 233 18.48 5.57 8.56
N GLU A 234 17.52 6.14 9.30
CA GLU A 234 17.26 5.83 10.71
C GLU A 234 16.11 4.81 10.81
N LEU A 235 15.01 5.03 10.06
CA LEU A 235 13.79 4.23 10.17
C LEU A 235 13.97 2.80 9.63
N LEU A 236 14.60 2.62 8.46
CA LEU A 236 14.71 1.30 7.83
C LEU A 236 15.54 0.31 8.65
N PRO A 237 16.72 0.67 9.18
CA PRO A 237 17.47 -0.24 10.07
C PRO A 237 16.74 -0.56 11.37
N ALA A 238 16.00 0.41 11.94
CA ALA A 238 15.20 0.19 13.15
C ALA A 238 14.06 -0.80 12.89
N LEU A 239 13.29 -0.58 11.82
CA LEU A 239 12.22 -1.48 11.41
C LEU A 239 12.74 -2.89 11.09
N HIS A 240 13.84 -2.98 10.34
CA HIS A 240 14.42 -4.27 9.99
C HIS A 240 14.90 -5.07 11.21
N ARG A 241 15.48 -4.39 12.23
CA ARG A 241 15.83 -5.04 13.49
C ARG A 241 14.63 -5.55 14.27
N ALA A 242 13.56 -4.75 14.32
CA ALA A 242 12.33 -5.09 15.04
C ALA A 242 11.50 -6.15 14.30
N ARG A 243 11.46 -6.11 12.97
CA ARG A 243 10.68 -7.02 12.12
C ARG A 243 11.47 -7.37 10.86
N PRO A 244 12.34 -8.39 10.89
CA PRO A 244 13.12 -8.80 9.72
C PRO A 244 12.26 -9.49 8.66
N GLY A 245 12.65 -9.40 7.39
CA GLY A 245 12.03 -10.13 6.29
C GLY A 245 10.78 -9.48 5.70
N LEU A 246 10.53 -8.20 5.99
CA LEU A 246 9.41 -7.46 5.41
C LEU A 246 9.58 -7.21 3.91
N PRO A 247 8.47 -7.16 3.15
CA PRO A 247 8.44 -6.59 1.81
C PRO A 247 8.46 -5.05 1.88
N TYR A 248 9.33 -4.44 1.06
CA TYR A 248 9.44 -2.99 0.90
C TYR A 248 9.03 -2.63 -0.53
N ALA A 249 7.90 -1.99 -0.69
CA ALA A 249 7.34 -1.60 -1.98
C ALA A 249 7.67 -0.14 -2.30
N LEU A 250 8.19 0.08 -3.50
CA LEU A 250 8.49 1.41 -4.02
C LEU A 250 7.22 2.02 -4.63
N GLU A 251 6.70 3.05 -3.98
CA GLU A 251 5.60 3.91 -4.44
C GLU A 251 6.13 5.31 -4.69
N THR A 252 6.68 5.57 -5.90
CA THR A 252 7.48 6.78 -6.10
C THR A 252 6.69 8.07 -6.26
N HIS A 253 5.50 8.03 -6.86
CA HIS A 253 4.72 9.21 -7.25
C HIS A 253 5.47 10.25 -8.14
N VAL A 254 6.70 9.97 -8.57
CA VAL A 254 7.49 10.81 -9.45
C VAL A 254 7.01 10.66 -10.89
N ARG A 255 6.27 11.65 -11.39
CA ARG A 255 5.61 11.55 -12.71
C ARG A 255 6.55 11.84 -13.89
N ALA A 256 7.56 12.69 -13.71
CA ALA A 256 8.44 13.12 -14.80
C ALA A 256 9.44 12.04 -15.21
N THR A 257 10.04 11.34 -14.24
CA THR A 257 11.08 10.32 -14.44
C THR A 257 10.84 9.10 -13.54
N PRO A 258 9.68 8.42 -13.65
CA PRO A 258 9.33 7.36 -12.70
C PRO A 258 10.31 6.18 -12.74
N GLY A 259 10.81 5.80 -13.92
CA GLY A 259 11.78 4.72 -14.07
C GLY A 259 13.13 5.01 -13.39
N GLU A 260 13.61 6.26 -13.49
CA GLU A 260 14.81 6.70 -12.79
C GLU A 260 14.59 6.69 -11.27
N ALA A 261 13.46 7.21 -10.81
CA ALA A 261 13.12 7.25 -9.39
C ALA A 261 13.01 5.84 -8.77
N LEU A 262 12.42 4.88 -9.48
CA LEU A 262 12.36 3.47 -9.06
C LEU A 262 13.74 2.83 -9.02
N THR A 263 14.61 3.13 -10.01
CA THR A 263 15.99 2.63 -10.05
C THR A 263 16.78 3.11 -8.83
N LEU A 264 16.81 4.42 -8.60
CA LEU A 264 17.48 5.02 -7.44
C LEU A 264 16.90 4.51 -6.12
N GLY A 265 15.58 4.38 -6.03
CA GLY A 265 14.90 3.83 -4.85
C GLY A 265 15.28 2.38 -4.56
N ALA A 266 15.38 1.54 -5.58
CA ALA A 266 15.81 0.15 -5.43
C ALA A 266 17.29 0.04 -4.98
N GLU A 267 18.16 0.87 -5.54
CA GLU A 267 19.56 0.96 -5.11
C GLU A 267 19.68 1.44 -3.66
N PHE A 268 18.93 2.48 -3.31
CA PHE A 268 18.88 3.02 -1.96
C PHE A 268 18.44 1.97 -0.93
N LEU A 269 17.34 1.23 -1.20
CA LEU A 269 16.86 0.17 -0.32
C LEU A 269 17.91 -0.93 -0.12
N ARG A 270 18.58 -1.38 -1.21
CA ARG A 270 19.65 -2.39 -1.10
C ARG A 270 20.81 -1.92 -0.24
N ALA A 271 21.14 -0.64 -0.31
CA ALA A 271 22.23 -0.06 0.47
C ALA A 271 21.87 0.19 1.95
N THR A 272 20.56 0.36 2.26
CA THR A 272 20.12 0.84 3.59
C THR A 272 19.51 -0.28 4.44
N VAL A 273 18.82 -1.25 3.84
CA VAL A 273 18.22 -2.39 4.58
C VAL A 273 19.33 -3.39 4.92
N PRO A 274 19.57 -3.70 6.22
CA PRO A 274 20.63 -4.61 6.63
C PRO A 274 20.46 -6.03 6.05
N GLY A 275 21.56 -6.64 5.62
CA GLY A 275 21.55 -8.00 5.04
C GLY A 275 21.15 -8.06 3.57
N GLY A 276 20.89 -6.91 2.96
CA GLY A 276 20.47 -6.79 1.57
C GLY A 276 19.02 -7.24 1.32
N LEU A 277 18.55 -6.97 0.10
CA LEU A 277 17.23 -7.34 -0.38
C LEU A 277 17.35 -8.46 -1.43
N ALA A 278 16.40 -9.39 -1.41
CA ALA A 278 16.27 -10.41 -2.44
C ALA A 278 15.41 -9.91 -3.63
#